data_6969fe60555d11992edd4d43497da6d1
#
_entry.id   6969fe60555d11992edd4d43497da6d1
#
_cell.length_a   1.000
_cell.length_b   1.000
_cell.length_c   1.000
_cell.angle_alpha   90.00
_cell.angle_beta   90.00
_cell.angle_gamma   90.00
#
_symmetry.space_group_name_H-M   'P 1'
#
loop_
_entity.id
_entity.type
_entity.pdbx_description
1 polymer ?
#
loop_
_entity_poly.entity_id
_entity_poly.type
_entity_poly.pdbx_seq_one_letter_code
_entity_poly.pdbx_strand_id
1 'polypeptide(L)'
;MKRKLLCLLLAACLLLALAACGRKPDSDDGQGAEEEDSWKIGIVSGTVSQEEETFRAAENMVAEYGADRIVHITYPDNFTTETETLISNVVGLAADPDVKAIVFVQAVPGAAAAIGKVRETRPEILFVCGVPGDDPGVIAAQSDIVLNSDEIAMGVTIIEQAHALGAKTFVHYSFPRHMSYATIAARYQLLQQTCEQYGIEFVAETAPDPTGDSGLSGAQ
;
A
#
# COMPACT_ATOMS: atom_id res chain seq x y z
N MET A 1 -14.55 11.15 -74.26
CA MET A 1 -14.14 9.74 -74.04
C MET A 1 -13.45 9.54 -72.71
N LYS A 2 -12.57 10.45 -72.20
CA LYS A 2 -11.80 10.27 -70.99
C LYS A 2 -12.64 10.19 -69.67
N ARG A 3 -13.75 10.94 -69.55
CA ARG A 3 -14.64 10.90 -68.37
C ARG A 3 -15.43 9.58 -68.21
N LYS A 4 -15.83 8.94 -69.38
CA LYS A 4 -16.55 7.64 -69.34
C LYS A 4 -15.62 6.49 -68.97
N LEU A 5 -14.34 6.59 -69.36
CA LEU A 5 -13.32 5.60 -68.99
C LEU A 5 -12.96 5.67 -67.50
N LEU A 6 -12.94 6.88 -66.91
CA LEU A 6 -12.67 7.08 -65.48
C LEU A 6 -13.79 6.54 -64.59
N CYS A 7 -15.05 6.73 -64.99
CA CYS A 7 -16.21 6.18 -64.29
C CYS A 7 -16.26 4.64 -64.34
N LEU A 8 -15.86 4.04 -65.48
CA LEU A 8 -15.77 2.59 -65.60
C LEU A 8 -14.64 1.98 -64.73
N LEU A 9 -13.49 2.66 -64.63
CA LEU A 9 -12.41 2.26 -63.73
C LEU A 9 -12.78 2.36 -62.23
N LEU A 10 -13.48 3.41 -61.82
CA LEU A 10 -13.98 3.57 -60.45
C LEU A 10 -15.05 2.52 -60.10
N ALA A 11 -15.95 2.17 -61.05
CA ALA A 11 -16.94 1.15 -60.83
C ALA A 11 -16.31 -0.26 -60.71
N ALA A 12 -15.27 -0.54 -61.49
CA ALA A 12 -14.53 -1.80 -61.43
C ALA A 12 -13.76 -1.95 -60.11
N CYS A 13 -13.18 -0.87 -59.58
CA CYS A 13 -12.51 -0.88 -58.24
C CYS A 13 -13.51 -1.11 -57.11
N LEU A 14 -14.72 -0.54 -57.17
CA LEU A 14 -15.77 -0.78 -56.18
C LEU A 14 -16.29 -2.23 -56.20
N LEU A 15 -16.40 -2.85 -57.36
CA LEU A 15 -16.84 -4.23 -57.49
C LEU A 15 -15.78 -5.23 -57.00
N LEU A 16 -14.48 -4.89 -57.13
CA LEU A 16 -13.40 -5.71 -56.61
C LEU A 16 -13.29 -5.62 -55.06
N ALA A 17 -13.64 -4.49 -54.47
CA ALA A 17 -13.68 -4.33 -53.01
C ALA A 17 -14.80 -5.15 -52.34
N LEU A 18 -15.95 -5.35 -53.04
CA LEU A 18 -17.06 -6.15 -52.54
C LEU A 18 -16.81 -7.67 -52.65
N ALA A 19 -15.94 -8.11 -53.57
CA ALA A 19 -15.59 -9.51 -53.71
C ALA A 19 -14.57 -10.02 -52.66
N ALA A 20 -13.89 -9.12 -51.97
CA ALA A 20 -12.94 -9.46 -50.93
C ALA A 20 -13.59 -9.77 -49.55
N CYS A 21 -14.87 -9.41 -49.36
CA CYS A 21 -15.60 -9.67 -48.10
C CYS A 21 -16.40 -10.99 -48.09
N GLY A 22 -16.29 -11.84 -49.11
CA GLY A 22 -17.11 -13.03 -49.27
C GLY A 22 -16.40 -14.38 -49.16
N ARG A 23 -15.21 -14.44 -48.60
CA ARG A 23 -14.55 -15.72 -48.37
C ARG A 23 -14.55 -16.03 -46.88
N LYS A 24 -15.50 -16.88 -46.44
CA LYS A 24 -15.37 -17.64 -45.20
C LYS A 24 -14.11 -18.50 -45.32
N PRO A 25 -13.14 -18.38 -44.43
CA PRO A 25 -12.24 -19.50 -44.19
C PRO A 25 -13.02 -20.51 -43.39
N ASP A 26 -13.03 -21.74 -43.88
CA ASP A 26 -13.40 -22.90 -43.08
C ASP A 26 -12.54 -22.99 -41.84
N SER A 27 -13.23 -23.30 -40.75
CA SER A 27 -12.75 -23.83 -39.48
C SER A 27 -11.31 -24.36 -39.50
N ASP A 28 -10.46 -23.67 -38.77
CA ASP A 28 -9.47 -24.38 -37.95
C ASP A 28 -9.19 -23.59 -36.68
N ASP A 29 -9.34 -24.31 -35.59
CA ASP A 29 -8.92 -24.04 -34.23
C ASP A 29 -8.87 -22.58 -33.77
N GLY A 30 -10.02 -22.12 -33.27
CA GLY A 30 -10.09 -20.99 -32.35
C GLY A 30 -9.35 -21.29 -31.07
N GLN A 31 -8.06 -21.06 -31.05
CA GLN A 31 -7.47 -20.50 -29.85
C GLN A 31 -8.07 -19.09 -29.76
N GLY A 32 -9.18 -18.99 -29.01
CA GLY A 32 -9.54 -17.76 -28.37
C GLY A 32 -8.27 -17.33 -27.63
N ALA A 33 -7.66 -16.25 -28.07
CA ALA A 33 -6.82 -15.51 -27.17
C ALA A 33 -7.75 -15.25 -25.97
N GLU A 34 -7.57 -15.99 -24.89
CA GLU A 34 -8.06 -15.58 -23.59
C GLU A 34 -7.57 -14.15 -23.49
N GLU A 35 -8.48 -13.18 -23.46
CA GLU A 35 -8.13 -11.82 -23.05
C GLU A 35 -7.45 -12.05 -21.70
N GLU A 36 -6.14 -11.93 -21.70
CA GLU A 36 -5.35 -12.07 -20.48
C GLU A 36 -5.94 -11.01 -19.56
N ASP A 37 -6.68 -11.47 -18.55
CA ASP A 37 -7.43 -10.60 -17.65
C ASP A 37 -6.39 -9.66 -17.02
N SER A 38 -6.33 -8.41 -17.52
CA SER A 38 -5.31 -7.46 -17.12
C SER A 38 -5.64 -7.04 -15.69
N TRP A 39 -4.70 -7.28 -14.79
CA TRP A 39 -4.84 -6.89 -13.40
C TRP A 39 -3.57 -6.24 -12.89
N LYS A 40 -3.75 -5.28 -11.98
CA LYS A 40 -2.67 -4.62 -11.27
C LYS A 40 -2.94 -4.57 -9.78
N ILE A 41 -1.88 -4.56 -9.01
CA ILE A 41 -1.89 -4.30 -7.57
C ILE A 41 -1.19 -2.96 -7.33
N GLY A 42 -1.90 -2.04 -6.70
CA GLY A 42 -1.32 -0.81 -6.18
C GLY A 42 -0.65 -1.05 -4.83
N ILE A 43 0.57 -0.57 -4.64
CA ILE A 43 1.25 -0.58 -3.35
C ILE A 43 1.46 0.87 -2.91
N VAL A 44 1.05 1.19 -1.68
CA VAL A 44 1.22 2.50 -1.06
C VAL A 44 2.14 2.34 0.13
N SER A 45 3.35 2.92 0.05
CA SER A 45 4.36 2.86 1.11
C SER A 45 4.81 4.23 1.57
N GLY A 46 5.67 4.30 2.57
CA GLY A 46 6.45 5.49 2.90
C GLY A 46 7.46 5.84 1.83
N THR A 47 8.02 7.03 1.93
CA THR A 47 9.17 7.43 1.13
C THR A 47 10.46 6.83 1.71
N VAL A 48 11.56 6.91 0.97
CA VAL A 48 12.88 6.49 1.47
C VAL A 48 13.28 7.21 2.76
N SER A 49 12.89 8.49 2.90
CA SER A 49 13.22 9.28 4.08
C SER A 49 12.44 8.87 5.33
N GLN A 50 11.28 8.25 5.15
CA GLN A 50 10.43 7.82 6.26
C GLN A 50 10.70 6.36 6.65
N GLU A 51 10.75 5.47 5.66
CA GLU A 51 10.81 4.03 5.89
C GLU A 51 11.42 3.33 4.68
N GLU A 52 12.75 3.34 4.61
CA GLU A 52 13.48 2.83 3.45
C GLU A 52 13.18 1.36 3.18
N GLU A 53 13.02 0.53 4.22
CA GLU A 53 12.79 -0.91 4.05
C GLU A 53 11.50 -1.20 3.30
N THR A 54 10.40 -0.55 3.67
CA THR A 54 9.09 -0.76 3.03
C THR A 54 9.07 -0.18 1.62
N PHE A 55 9.72 0.97 1.41
CA PHE A 55 9.90 1.54 0.08
C PHE A 55 10.67 0.57 -0.83
N ARG A 56 11.81 0.05 -0.36
CA ARG A 56 12.63 -0.92 -1.13
C ARG A 56 11.90 -2.23 -1.35
N ALA A 57 11.11 -2.71 -0.38
CA ALA A 57 10.30 -3.90 -0.57
C ALA A 57 9.28 -3.72 -1.70
N ALA A 58 8.61 -2.56 -1.77
CA ALA A 58 7.68 -2.24 -2.86
C ALA A 58 8.39 -2.15 -4.22
N GLU A 59 9.55 -1.49 -4.28
CA GLU A 59 10.38 -1.44 -5.51
C GLU A 59 10.84 -2.83 -5.97
N ASN A 60 11.17 -3.73 -5.04
CA ASN A 60 11.52 -5.11 -5.37
C ASN A 60 10.32 -5.86 -5.96
N MET A 61 9.10 -5.62 -5.48
CA MET A 61 7.88 -6.19 -6.07
C MET A 61 7.69 -5.70 -7.52
N VAL A 62 7.91 -4.40 -7.77
CA VAL A 62 7.89 -3.87 -9.15
C VAL A 62 8.96 -4.52 -10.01
N ALA A 63 10.17 -4.71 -9.49
CA ALA A 63 11.27 -5.32 -10.23
C ALA A 63 11.02 -6.81 -10.53
N GLU A 64 10.36 -7.55 -9.62
CA GLU A 64 10.08 -8.97 -9.77
C GLU A 64 8.89 -9.25 -10.67
N TYR A 65 7.78 -8.50 -10.51
CA TYR A 65 6.51 -8.78 -11.19
C TYR A 65 6.25 -7.88 -12.38
N GLY A 66 7.01 -6.81 -12.57
CA GLY A 66 6.85 -5.84 -13.65
C GLY A 66 5.92 -4.67 -13.29
N ALA A 67 6.18 -3.51 -13.90
CA ALA A 67 5.36 -2.30 -13.74
C ALA A 67 3.99 -2.40 -14.43
N ASP A 68 3.78 -3.39 -15.25
CA ASP A 68 2.48 -3.75 -15.84
C ASP A 68 1.58 -4.51 -14.86
N ARG A 69 2.13 -5.04 -13.75
CA ARG A 69 1.41 -5.75 -12.70
C ARG A 69 1.42 -5.02 -11.36
N ILE A 70 2.50 -4.32 -11.02
CA ILE A 70 2.65 -3.62 -9.73
C ILE A 70 2.82 -2.12 -9.97
N VAL A 71 1.96 -1.32 -9.36
CA VAL A 71 2.05 0.14 -9.37
C VAL A 71 2.40 0.60 -7.95
N HIS A 72 3.61 1.13 -7.78
CA HIS A 72 4.06 1.65 -6.51
C HIS A 72 3.89 3.17 -6.43
N ILE A 73 3.25 3.65 -5.38
CA ILE A 73 3.17 5.07 -5.02
C ILE A 73 3.54 5.26 -3.56
N THR A 74 3.90 6.47 -3.19
CA THR A 74 4.20 6.83 -1.79
C THR A 74 3.16 7.80 -1.24
N TYR A 75 2.93 7.74 0.07
CA TYR A 75 2.26 8.83 0.77
C TYR A 75 3.27 9.97 1.03
N PRO A 76 2.77 11.21 1.27
CA PRO A 76 3.65 12.37 1.49
C PRO A 76 4.51 12.21 2.75
N ASP A 77 5.67 12.87 2.79
CA ASP A 77 6.52 12.89 3.98
C ASP A 77 5.80 13.44 5.22
N ASN A 78 4.96 14.46 5.03
CA ASN A 78 4.16 15.05 6.09
C ASN A 78 2.72 14.53 6.09
N PHE A 79 2.55 13.20 5.98
CA PHE A 79 1.22 12.56 5.84
C PHE A 79 0.21 12.94 6.93
N THR A 80 0.66 13.31 8.13
CA THR A 80 -0.22 13.77 9.22
C THR A 80 -0.93 15.09 8.92
N THR A 81 -0.36 15.93 8.06
CA THR A 81 -0.91 17.23 7.65
C THR A 81 -1.31 17.27 6.18
N GLU A 82 -0.84 16.33 5.37
CA GLU A 82 -1.08 16.25 3.93
C GLU A 82 -2.02 15.10 3.55
N THR A 83 -3.03 14.83 4.40
CA THR A 83 -3.99 13.73 4.19
C THR A 83 -4.74 13.83 2.87
N GLU A 84 -5.08 15.06 2.42
CA GLU A 84 -5.75 15.26 1.13
C GLU A 84 -4.87 14.84 -0.07
N THR A 85 -3.55 15.00 0.04
CA THR A 85 -2.60 14.54 -0.97
C THR A 85 -2.59 13.02 -1.04
N LEU A 86 -2.58 12.33 0.12
CA LEU A 86 -2.70 10.88 0.18
C LEU A 86 -4.01 10.41 -0.48
N ILE A 87 -5.15 11.02 -0.10
CA ILE A 87 -6.46 10.67 -0.65
C ILE A 87 -6.45 10.82 -2.19
N SER A 88 -5.94 11.94 -2.69
CA SER A 88 -5.86 12.21 -4.13
C SER A 88 -4.98 11.20 -4.87
N ASN A 89 -3.83 10.82 -4.29
CA ASN A 89 -2.91 9.85 -4.89
C ASN A 89 -3.57 8.46 -4.98
N VAL A 90 -4.26 8.03 -3.92
CA VAL A 90 -4.93 6.72 -3.89
C VAL A 90 -6.13 6.69 -4.85
N VAL A 91 -6.91 7.77 -4.92
CA VAL A 91 -8.00 7.90 -5.91
C VAL A 91 -7.44 7.88 -7.34
N GLY A 92 -6.31 8.56 -7.57
CA GLY A 92 -5.62 8.53 -8.87
C GLY A 92 -5.14 7.13 -9.24
N LEU A 93 -4.58 6.38 -8.28
CA LEU A 93 -4.18 4.98 -8.49
C LEU A 93 -5.39 4.09 -8.84
N ALA A 94 -6.50 4.26 -8.10
CA ALA A 94 -7.73 3.51 -8.33
C ALA A 94 -8.46 3.87 -9.64
N ALA A 95 -8.10 4.97 -10.31
CA ALA A 95 -8.69 5.35 -11.58
C ALA A 95 -8.25 4.43 -12.74
N ASP A 96 -7.15 3.72 -12.61
CA ASP A 96 -6.74 2.67 -13.56
C ASP A 96 -7.71 1.47 -13.45
N PRO A 97 -8.44 1.10 -14.52
CA PRO A 97 -9.42 0.02 -14.48
C PRO A 97 -8.81 -1.35 -14.20
N ASP A 98 -7.51 -1.50 -14.44
CA ASP A 98 -6.79 -2.75 -14.20
C ASP A 98 -6.42 -2.94 -12.74
N VAL A 99 -6.43 -1.90 -11.92
CA VAL A 99 -6.17 -2.01 -10.48
C VAL A 99 -7.31 -2.77 -9.81
N LYS A 100 -7.00 -3.94 -9.27
CA LYS A 100 -7.94 -4.85 -8.58
C LYS A 100 -7.72 -4.89 -7.06
N ALA A 101 -6.53 -4.54 -6.62
CA ALA A 101 -6.19 -4.47 -5.20
C ALA A 101 -5.29 -3.27 -4.91
N ILE A 102 -5.44 -2.70 -3.71
CA ILE A 102 -4.54 -1.68 -3.19
C ILE A 102 -4.07 -2.11 -1.80
N VAL A 103 -2.76 -2.14 -1.62
CA VAL A 103 -2.08 -2.54 -0.38
C VAL A 103 -1.44 -1.31 0.23
N PHE A 104 -1.92 -0.88 1.39
CA PHE A 104 -1.20 0.06 2.23
C PHE A 104 -0.21 -0.74 3.08
N VAL A 105 1.09 -0.54 2.87
CA VAL A 105 2.12 -1.19 3.71
C VAL A 105 1.98 -0.72 5.15
N GLN A 106 1.73 0.59 5.31
CA GLN A 106 1.27 1.20 6.55
C GLN A 106 0.02 2.05 6.25
N ALA A 107 -1.09 1.77 6.93
CA ALA A 107 -2.31 2.55 6.80
C ALA A 107 -2.22 3.81 7.68
N VAL A 108 -1.52 4.83 7.19
CA VAL A 108 -1.33 6.11 7.87
C VAL A 108 -2.63 6.92 7.96
N PRO A 109 -2.71 7.97 8.79
CA PRO A 109 -3.85 8.88 8.86
C PRO A 109 -4.30 9.36 7.47
N GLY A 110 -5.61 9.24 7.20
CA GLY A 110 -6.20 9.51 5.89
C GLY A 110 -6.44 8.27 5.02
N ALA A 111 -5.84 7.11 5.33
CA ALA A 111 -6.04 5.88 4.56
C ALA A 111 -7.51 5.44 4.55
N ALA A 112 -8.21 5.45 5.69
CA ALA A 112 -9.63 5.12 5.76
C ALA A 112 -10.50 6.04 4.89
N ALA A 113 -10.20 7.33 4.88
CA ALA A 113 -10.91 8.30 4.04
C ALA A 113 -10.63 8.07 2.55
N ALA A 114 -9.38 7.74 2.18
CA ALA A 114 -9.02 7.39 0.82
C ALA A 114 -9.77 6.15 0.32
N ILE A 115 -9.83 5.09 1.14
CA ILE A 115 -10.59 3.87 0.84
C ILE A 115 -12.08 4.20 0.65
N GLY A 116 -12.68 4.94 1.60
CA GLY A 116 -14.07 5.36 1.51
C GLY A 116 -14.36 6.11 0.21
N LYS A 117 -13.44 7.01 -0.19
CA LYS A 117 -13.59 7.78 -1.44
C LYS A 117 -13.48 6.90 -2.69
N VAL A 118 -12.57 5.95 -2.72
CA VAL A 118 -12.47 5.00 -3.85
C VAL A 118 -13.71 4.14 -3.94
N ARG A 119 -14.24 3.65 -2.82
CA ARG A 119 -15.43 2.78 -2.81
C ARG A 119 -16.70 3.45 -3.35
N GLU A 120 -16.76 4.77 -3.40
CA GLU A 120 -17.88 5.48 -4.04
C GLU A 120 -17.98 5.16 -5.54
N THR A 121 -16.87 4.84 -6.21
CA THR A 121 -16.78 4.62 -7.66
C THR A 121 -16.23 3.25 -8.06
N ARG A 122 -15.40 2.64 -7.19
CA ARG A 122 -14.71 1.36 -7.41
C ARG A 122 -14.88 0.44 -6.19
N PRO A 123 -16.12 0.02 -5.85
CA PRO A 123 -16.38 -0.80 -4.66
C PRO A 123 -15.77 -2.21 -4.73
N GLU A 124 -15.38 -2.67 -5.92
CA GLU A 124 -14.81 -3.99 -6.17
C GLU A 124 -13.31 -4.10 -5.84
N ILE A 125 -12.61 -2.98 -5.66
CA ILE A 125 -11.17 -3.00 -5.33
C ILE A 125 -10.97 -3.60 -3.93
N LEU A 126 -10.09 -4.60 -3.84
CA LEU A 126 -9.66 -5.20 -2.59
C LEU A 126 -8.66 -4.27 -1.87
N PHE A 127 -8.94 -3.93 -0.62
CA PHE A 127 -8.04 -3.14 0.22
C PHE A 127 -7.40 -3.97 1.32
N VAL A 128 -6.08 -3.99 1.32
CA VAL A 128 -5.25 -4.61 2.38
C VAL A 128 -4.52 -3.50 3.12
N CYS A 129 -4.71 -3.41 4.42
CA CYS A 129 -4.13 -2.38 5.27
C CYS A 129 -3.20 -2.99 6.30
N GLY A 130 -1.89 -2.74 6.18
CA GLY A 130 -0.89 -3.08 7.19
C GLY A 130 -0.76 -1.98 8.23
N VAL A 131 -0.37 -2.36 9.42
CA VAL A 131 0.06 -1.50 10.53
C VAL A 131 -0.75 -0.18 10.62
N PRO A 132 -2.02 -0.21 11.04
CA PRO A 132 -2.85 0.98 11.12
C PRO A 132 -2.23 2.07 12.01
N GLY A 133 -2.06 3.27 11.48
CA GLY A 133 -1.60 4.45 12.23
C GLY A 133 -2.70 5.11 13.05
N ASP A 134 -3.96 4.92 12.64
CA ASP A 134 -5.16 5.34 13.36
C ASP A 134 -5.77 4.17 14.15
N ASP A 135 -6.98 4.39 14.72
CA ASP A 135 -7.75 3.32 15.36
C ASP A 135 -7.95 2.15 14.37
N PRO A 136 -7.47 0.94 14.72
CA PRO A 136 -7.62 -0.23 13.86
C PRO A 136 -9.07 -0.55 13.50
N GLY A 137 -10.04 -0.22 14.36
CA GLY A 137 -11.45 -0.39 14.10
C GLY A 137 -11.96 0.51 12.98
N VAL A 138 -11.45 1.73 12.86
CA VAL A 138 -11.80 2.66 11.78
C VAL A 138 -11.28 2.14 10.44
N ILE A 139 -10.05 1.64 10.41
CA ILE A 139 -9.47 1.04 9.20
C ILE A 139 -10.21 -0.25 8.84
N ALA A 140 -10.48 -1.12 9.80
CA ALA A 140 -11.20 -2.38 9.59
C ALA A 140 -12.63 -2.19 9.06
N ALA A 141 -13.27 -1.08 9.39
CA ALA A 141 -14.61 -0.76 8.87
C ALA A 141 -14.59 -0.39 7.38
N GLN A 142 -13.47 -0.01 6.81
CA GLN A 142 -13.31 0.45 5.43
C GLN A 142 -12.55 -0.54 4.54
N SER A 143 -11.60 -1.30 5.09
CA SER A 143 -10.76 -2.25 4.36
C SER A 143 -11.33 -3.68 4.41
N ASP A 144 -10.83 -4.53 3.51
CA ASP A 144 -11.21 -5.94 3.45
C ASP A 144 -10.32 -6.79 4.37
N ILE A 145 -9.05 -6.42 4.47
CA ILE A 145 -8.04 -7.11 5.28
C ILE A 145 -7.24 -6.09 6.07
N VAL A 146 -7.09 -6.33 7.38
CA VAL A 146 -6.16 -5.57 8.24
C VAL A 146 -5.10 -6.53 8.77
N LEU A 147 -3.84 -6.17 8.57
CA LEU A 147 -2.67 -6.87 9.09
C LEU A 147 -2.03 -6.00 10.16
N ASN A 148 -2.11 -6.43 11.40
CA ASN A 148 -1.50 -5.70 12.51
C ASN A 148 -0.73 -6.68 13.40
N SER A 149 0.45 -6.25 13.88
CA SER A 149 1.15 -6.95 14.94
C SER A 149 0.43 -6.68 16.27
N ASP A 150 0.40 -7.69 17.14
CA ASP A 150 -0.06 -7.48 18.51
C ASP A 150 1.00 -6.72 19.31
N GLU A 151 1.10 -5.43 19.04
CA GLU A 151 2.07 -4.56 19.70
C GLU A 151 1.89 -4.48 21.21
N ILE A 152 0.69 -4.70 21.71
CA ILE A 152 0.39 -4.68 23.14
C ILE A 152 0.98 -5.92 23.79
N ALA A 153 0.75 -7.11 23.22
CA ALA A 153 1.31 -8.37 23.71
C ALA A 153 2.85 -8.38 23.67
N MET A 154 3.47 -7.61 22.77
CA MET A 154 4.93 -7.44 22.74
C MET A 154 5.47 -6.89 24.08
N GLY A 155 4.68 -6.14 24.85
CA GLY A 155 5.06 -5.66 26.17
C GLY A 155 5.34 -6.78 27.18
N VAL A 156 4.70 -7.95 26.98
CA VAL A 156 4.94 -9.16 27.77
C VAL A 156 6.11 -9.96 27.21
N THR A 157 6.04 -10.32 25.94
CA THR A 157 6.98 -11.25 25.30
C THR A 157 8.42 -10.73 25.28
N ILE A 158 8.62 -9.41 25.13
CA ILE A 158 9.96 -8.79 25.19
C ILE A 158 10.59 -9.00 26.58
N ILE A 159 9.82 -8.80 27.65
CA ILE A 159 10.35 -8.94 29.01
C ILE A 159 10.55 -10.42 29.36
N GLU A 160 9.67 -11.31 28.92
CA GLU A 160 9.87 -12.76 29.08
C GLU A 160 11.19 -13.21 28.43
N GLN A 161 11.45 -12.71 27.21
CA GLN A 161 12.73 -12.99 26.54
C GLN A 161 13.92 -12.38 27.26
N ALA A 162 13.80 -11.15 27.74
CA ALA A 162 14.84 -10.48 28.53
C ALA A 162 15.13 -11.27 29.82
N HIS A 163 14.09 -11.74 30.53
CA HIS A 163 14.23 -12.59 31.70
C HIS A 163 14.95 -13.90 31.39
N ALA A 164 14.55 -14.59 30.30
CA ALA A 164 15.19 -15.84 29.86
C ALA A 164 16.68 -15.67 29.53
N LEU A 165 17.08 -14.48 29.05
CA LEU A 165 18.47 -14.09 28.81
C LEU A 165 19.21 -13.65 30.08
N GLY A 166 18.53 -13.57 31.23
CA GLY A 166 19.11 -13.20 32.51
C GLY A 166 19.25 -11.71 32.73
N ALA A 167 18.52 -10.87 32.03
CA ALA A 167 18.51 -9.44 32.22
C ALA A 167 18.11 -9.06 33.65
N LYS A 168 18.75 -8.02 34.19
CA LYS A 168 18.44 -7.46 35.52
C LYS A 168 17.84 -6.07 35.42
N THR A 169 18.11 -5.38 34.32
CA THR A 169 17.61 -4.05 34.03
C THR A 169 17.10 -4.06 32.59
N PHE A 170 15.92 -3.48 32.35
CA PHE A 170 15.35 -3.23 31.04
C PHE A 170 15.22 -1.73 30.82
N VAL A 171 15.83 -1.23 29.75
CA VAL A 171 15.78 0.19 29.40
C VAL A 171 14.79 0.40 28.25
N HIS A 172 13.74 1.17 28.53
CA HIS A 172 12.82 1.67 27.49
C HIS A 172 13.29 3.04 27.02
N TYR A 173 13.77 3.10 25.79
CA TYR A 173 14.25 4.33 25.16
C TYR A 173 13.31 4.73 24.03
N SER A 174 12.55 5.82 24.18
CA SER A 174 11.50 6.21 23.24
C SER A 174 11.31 7.72 23.17
N PHE A 175 10.67 8.18 22.10
CA PHE A 175 10.30 9.59 21.91
C PHE A 175 9.01 9.94 22.65
N PRO A 176 8.84 11.18 23.15
CA PRO A 176 7.57 11.62 23.75
C PRO A 176 6.38 11.46 22.81
N ARG A 177 6.57 11.72 21.53
CA ARG A 177 5.53 11.58 20.51
C ARG A 177 4.99 10.15 20.42
N HIS A 178 5.82 9.12 20.53
CA HIS A 178 5.37 7.73 20.50
C HIS A 178 4.41 7.40 21.64
N MET A 179 4.58 8.02 22.79
CA MET A 179 3.70 7.80 23.94
C MET A 179 2.29 8.38 23.77
N SER A 180 2.05 9.19 22.72
CA SER A 180 0.71 9.65 22.36
C SER A 180 -0.12 8.60 21.61
N TYR A 181 0.51 7.56 21.06
CA TYR A 181 -0.19 6.44 20.44
C TYR A 181 -0.71 5.47 21.50
N ALA A 182 -2.00 5.19 21.50
CA ALA A 182 -2.67 4.38 22.52
C ALA A 182 -2.06 2.96 22.65
N THR A 183 -1.71 2.32 21.55
CA THR A 183 -1.09 0.99 21.53
C THR A 183 0.31 1.01 22.12
N ILE A 184 1.11 2.03 21.83
CA ILE A 184 2.46 2.18 22.40
C ILE A 184 2.40 2.48 23.90
N ALA A 185 1.47 3.34 24.31
CA ALA A 185 1.25 3.62 25.74
C ALA A 185 0.80 2.38 26.51
N ALA A 186 -0.10 1.57 25.93
CA ALA A 186 -0.53 0.29 26.52
C ALA A 186 0.63 -0.70 26.62
N ARG A 187 1.42 -0.85 25.56
CA ARG A 187 2.64 -1.69 25.55
C ARG A 187 3.63 -1.24 26.64
N TYR A 188 3.86 0.06 26.77
CA TYR A 188 4.73 0.62 27.80
C TYR A 188 4.30 0.19 29.21
N GLN A 189 3.00 0.27 29.51
CA GLN A 189 2.47 -0.16 30.81
C GLN A 189 2.69 -1.66 31.03
N LEU A 190 2.50 -2.49 30.01
CA LEU A 190 2.76 -3.93 30.11
C LEU A 190 4.25 -4.24 30.31
N LEU A 191 5.16 -3.50 29.65
CA LEU A 191 6.60 -3.63 29.87
C LEU A 191 6.95 -3.39 31.36
N GLN A 192 6.42 -2.33 31.97
CA GLN A 192 6.64 -2.02 33.39
C GLN A 192 6.09 -3.12 34.31
N GLN A 193 4.82 -3.52 34.10
CA GLN A 193 4.16 -4.55 34.92
C GLN A 193 4.88 -5.90 34.80
N THR A 194 5.31 -6.26 33.60
CA THR A 194 6.00 -7.53 33.37
C THR A 194 7.41 -7.50 33.95
N CYS A 195 8.11 -6.38 33.89
CA CYS A 195 9.39 -6.20 34.57
C CYS A 195 9.24 -6.40 36.10
N GLU A 196 8.19 -5.82 36.70
CA GLU A 196 7.88 -6.01 38.13
C GLU A 196 7.64 -7.49 38.46
N GLN A 197 6.87 -8.21 37.66
CA GLN A 197 6.59 -9.65 37.83
C GLN A 197 7.87 -10.51 37.81
N TYR A 198 8.82 -10.18 36.95
CA TYR A 198 10.07 -10.91 36.78
C TYR A 198 11.25 -10.36 37.63
N GLY A 199 11.01 -9.32 38.43
CA GLY A 199 12.05 -8.70 39.26
C GLY A 199 13.15 -8.04 38.42
N ILE A 200 12.81 -7.51 37.28
CA ILE A 200 13.69 -6.75 36.37
C ILE A 200 13.48 -5.26 36.67
N GLU A 201 14.56 -4.53 36.88
CA GLU A 201 14.50 -3.08 36.99
C GLU A 201 14.07 -2.44 35.68
N PHE A 202 13.00 -1.63 35.70
CA PHE A 202 12.54 -0.89 34.53
C PHE A 202 13.06 0.56 34.58
N VAL A 203 13.81 0.94 33.54
CA VAL A 203 14.34 2.30 33.36
C VAL A 203 13.73 2.91 32.13
N ALA A 204 13.12 4.09 32.28
CA ALA A 204 12.57 4.84 31.13
C ALA A 204 13.48 6.04 30.82
N GLU A 205 13.95 6.09 29.59
CA GLU A 205 14.75 7.18 29.07
C GLU A 205 14.09 7.81 27.85
N THR A 206 14.17 9.12 27.74
CA THR A 206 13.57 9.88 26.66
C THR A 206 14.57 10.13 25.55
N ALA A 207 14.31 9.58 24.37
CA ALA A 207 15.07 9.87 23.17
C ALA A 207 14.72 11.26 22.60
N PRO A 208 15.68 11.98 22.02
CA PRO A 208 15.37 13.15 21.18
C PRO A 208 14.47 12.75 20.01
N ASP A 209 13.44 13.54 19.74
CA ASP A 209 12.56 13.28 18.59
C ASP A 209 13.31 13.63 17.28
N PRO A 210 13.54 12.69 16.36
CA PRO A 210 14.28 12.94 15.13
C PRO A 210 13.56 13.89 14.18
N THR A 211 12.25 14.08 14.37
CA THR A 211 11.44 15.01 13.55
C THR A 211 11.20 16.35 14.25
N GLY A 212 11.68 16.51 15.49
CA GLY A 212 11.63 17.75 16.26
C GLY A 212 12.82 18.68 16.00
N ASP A 213 12.90 19.76 16.78
CA ASP A 213 13.98 20.76 16.68
C ASP A 213 15.38 20.18 16.93
N SER A 214 15.46 19.07 17.68
CA SER A 214 16.73 18.38 17.93
C SER A 214 17.22 17.54 16.75
N GLY A 215 16.35 17.16 15.81
CA GLY A 215 16.66 16.35 14.65
C GLY A 215 17.44 15.07 14.98
N LEU A 216 18.05 14.47 13.97
CA LEU A 216 18.92 13.29 14.15
C LEU A 216 20.21 13.60 14.94
N SER A 217 20.68 14.86 14.94
CA SER A 217 21.88 15.27 15.67
C SER A 217 21.74 15.19 17.19
N GLY A 218 20.53 15.17 17.71
CA GLY A 218 20.28 14.97 19.15
C GLY A 218 20.29 13.50 19.60
N ALA A 219 20.34 12.55 18.65
CA ALA A 219 20.33 11.12 18.92
C ALA A 219 21.74 10.48 18.97
N GLN A 220 22.79 11.27 18.77
CA GLN A 220 24.18 10.80 18.77
C GLN A 220 24.82 10.92 20.17
#